data_3d31f11e4d8fc09958b299e8bf9ce355
#
_entry.id   3d31f11e4d8fc09958b299e8bf9ce355
#
_cell.length_a   1.000
_cell.length_b   1.000
_cell.length_c   1.000
_cell.angle_alpha   90.00
_cell.angle_beta   90.00
_cell.angle_gamma   90.00
#
_symmetry.space_group_name_H-M   'P 1'
#
loop_
_entity.id
_entity.type
_entity.pdbx_description
1 polymer ?
#
loop_
_entity_poly.entity_id
_entity_poly.type
_entity_poly.pdbx_seq_one_letter_code
_entity_poly.pdbx_strand_id
1 'polypeptide(L)'
;MTNETIAAKKPRLGWLDALRGFTMILVVTNHVALKSFGMQIRWSAALQFFLLFRMPLFFFISGFLAYKASRLWDARTLRELSLKKMRVQLIPTIVFFLLYLAMIPSAPFLDSLQEALASGMKAGYWFTLVLLYMLLTYYLFSYVESKFFRGLENHGDRSRDSHGTSDHGPVPVILLFIVSLGFFETCYLPRYFSWALGYKGEPNAFMNYSSLVEMIRYFPFFLFGTMVHRYWDRAQRLMDSSWFFPVVTVLAVVCTLEVIVWHNLRLAWASLPHTLAMFLLLSVVFMFFRYYHDFFEQTRFGLSLQFIGRRTLDIYLLHYFFLPKLPMVGEFFRVNRHNFILDTTASLAIALLVVAFCVLASNILRVSPFLKKYLFGR
;
A
#
# COMPACT_ATOMS: atom_id res chain seq x y z
N MET A 1 9.22 40.60 -24.01
CA MET A 1 9.83 39.25 -23.97
C MET A 1 9.75 38.77 -22.54
N THR A 2 8.69 38.01 -22.21
CA THR A 2 8.46 37.47 -20.88
C THR A 2 9.19 36.13 -20.77
N ASN A 3 10.27 36.09 -19.99
CA ASN A 3 10.96 34.85 -19.61
C ASN A 3 10.06 34.06 -18.66
N GLU A 4 9.24 33.15 -19.19
CA GLU A 4 8.67 32.08 -18.41
C GLU A 4 9.82 31.12 -18.03
N THR A 5 10.28 31.24 -16.81
CA THR A 5 11.18 30.27 -16.19
C THR A 5 10.42 28.95 -16.06
N ILE A 6 10.65 28.03 -17.00
CA ILE A 6 10.15 26.65 -16.95
C ILE A 6 10.71 26.03 -15.69
N ALA A 7 9.90 25.93 -14.66
CA ALA A 7 10.27 25.28 -13.39
C ALA A 7 10.72 23.84 -13.71
N ALA A 8 12.01 23.57 -13.57
CA ALA A 8 12.60 22.27 -13.83
C ALA A 8 11.84 21.18 -13.04
N LYS A 9 11.27 20.24 -13.74
CA LYS A 9 10.52 19.13 -13.16
C LYS A 9 11.47 18.35 -12.25
N LYS A 10 11.20 18.33 -10.91
CA LYS A 10 12.03 17.60 -9.96
C LYS A 10 12.33 16.20 -10.49
N PRO A 11 13.60 15.73 -10.45
CA PRO A 11 13.97 14.42 -10.94
C PRO A 11 13.15 13.34 -10.21
N ARG A 12 12.71 12.35 -10.96
CA ARG A 12 11.92 11.25 -10.44
C ARG A 12 12.83 10.29 -9.67
N LEU A 13 12.42 9.89 -8.48
CA LEU A 13 13.18 8.94 -7.65
C LEU A 13 13.05 7.53 -8.23
N GLY A 14 14.04 7.07 -8.99
CA GLY A 14 14.04 5.78 -9.64
C GLY A 14 13.99 4.62 -8.65
N TRP A 15 14.75 4.70 -7.56
CA TRP A 15 14.74 3.69 -6.51
C TRP A 15 13.34 3.50 -5.86
N LEU A 16 12.55 4.57 -5.78
CA LEU A 16 11.19 4.50 -5.24
C LEU A 16 10.22 3.80 -6.22
N ASP A 17 10.42 4.00 -7.53
CA ASP A 17 9.70 3.22 -8.54
C ASP A 17 10.12 1.74 -8.48
N ALA A 18 11.42 1.44 -8.26
CA ALA A 18 11.90 0.08 -8.06
C ALA A 18 11.28 -0.58 -6.82
N LEU A 19 11.20 0.14 -5.71
CA LEU A 19 10.55 -0.32 -4.48
C LEU A 19 9.06 -0.63 -4.72
N ARG A 20 8.34 0.19 -5.50
CA ARG A 20 6.94 -0.09 -5.90
C ARG A 20 6.85 -1.37 -6.74
N GLY A 21 7.79 -1.57 -7.66
CA GLY A 21 7.86 -2.78 -8.49
C GLY A 21 8.09 -4.03 -7.66
N PHE A 22 9.05 -3.97 -6.74
CA PHE A 22 9.31 -5.03 -5.78
C PHE A 22 8.05 -5.38 -4.96
N THR A 23 7.41 -4.36 -4.39
CA THR A 23 6.19 -4.56 -3.58
C THR A 23 5.06 -5.16 -4.40
N MET A 24 4.92 -4.75 -5.68
CA MET A 24 3.90 -5.32 -6.57
C MET A 24 4.17 -6.79 -6.89
N ILE A 25 5.42 -7.18 -7.09
CA ILE A 25 5.80 -8.59 -7.27
C ILE A 25 5.41 -9.39 -6.03
N LEU A 26 5.69 -8.90 -4.81
CA LEU A 26 5.29 -9.57 -3.57
C LEU A 26 3.76 -9.74 -3.45
N VAL A 27 2.99 -8.75 -3.90
CA VAL A 27 1.51 -8.85 -3.94
C VAL A 27 1.08 -9.97 -4.86
N VAL A 28 1.60 -10.03 -6.08
CA VAL A 28 1.26 -11.11 -7.04
C VAL A 28 1.74 -12.46 -6.53
N THR A 29 2.95 -12.56 -5.97
CA THR A 29 3.49 -13.79 -5.35
C THR A 29 2.54 -14.36 -4.31
N ASN A 30 2.02 -13.50 -3.44
CA ASN A 30 1.04 -13.94 -2.45
C ASN A 30 -0.28 -14.41 -3.08
N HIS A 31 -0.75 -13.74 -4.13
CA HIS A 31 -1.98 -14.18 -4.81
C HIS A 31 -1.79 -15.49 -5.55
N VAL A 32 -0.60 -15.75 -6.10
CA VAL A 32 -0.24 -17.06 -6.63
C VAL A 32 -0.30 -18.13 -5.53
N ALA A 33 0.35 -17.90 -4.39
CA ALA A 33 0.31 -18.85 -3.29
C ALA A 33 -1.12 -19.14 -2.80
N LEU A 34 -1.94 -18.09 -2.57
CA LEU A 34 -3.30 -18.24 -2.03
C LEU A 34 -4.31 -18.72 -3.07
N LYS A 35 -4.28 -18.18 -4.28
CA LYS A 35 -5.32 -18.41 -5.31
C LYS A 35 -4.95 -19.50 -6.30
N SER A 36 -3.68 -19.55 -6.75
CA SER A 36 -3.22 -20.57 -7.72
C SER A 36 -2.92 -21.90 -7.05
N PHE A 37 -2.20 -21.88 -5.93
CA PHE A 37 -1.84 -23.09 -5.18
C PHE A 37 -2.89 -23.47 -4.13
N GLY A 38 -3.82 -22.56 -3.77
CA GLY A 38 -4.81 -22.82 -2.70
C GLY A 38 -4.18 -22.92 -1.30
N MET A 39 -2.98 -22.36 -1.10
CA MET A 39 -2.31 -22.38 0.19
C MET A 39 -3.06 -21.53 1.22
N GLN A 40 -3.00 -21.93 2.48
CA GLN A 40 -3.48 -21.12 3.61
C GLN A 40 -2.28 -20.43 4.27
N ILE A 41 -2.50 -19.20 4.76
CA ILE A 41 -1.44 -18.41 5.42
C ILE A 41 -0.75 -19.21 6.53
N ARG A 42 -1.52 -19.95 7.33
CA ARG A 42 -1.01 -20.79 8.44
C ARG A 42 -0.08 -21.93 8.02
N TRP A 43 -0.04 -22.28 6.72
CA TRP A 43 0.78 -23.39 6.22
C TRP A 43 2.16 -22.95 5.74
N SER A 44 2.38 -21.66 5.56
CA SER A 44 3.62 -21.14 5.01
C SER A 44 4.19 -20.02 5.88
N ALA A 45 5.40 -20.20 6.36
CA ALA A 45 6.14 -19.15 7.06
C ALA A 45 6.42 -17.95 6.14
N ALA A 46 6.61 -18.19 4.83
CA ALA A 46 6.79 -17.13 3.84
C ALA A 46 5.55 -16.24 3.72
N LEU A 47 4.36 -16.84 3.65
CA LEU A 47 3.10 -16.08 3.58
C LEU A 47 2.88 -15.27 4.84
N GLN A 48 3.16 -15.82 6.03
CA GLN A 48 3.07 -15.11 7.30
C GLN A 48 4.04 -13.93 7.35
N PHE A 49 5.30 -14.13 6.96
CA PHE A 49 6.32 -13.09 6.93
C PHE A 49 5.97 -11.96 5.97
N PHE A 50 5.63 -12.25 4.72
CA PHE A 50 5.28 -11.22 3.74
C PHE A 50 3.97 -10.50 4.07
N LEU A 51 3.05 -11.13 4.80
CA LEU A 51 1.82 -10.50 5.26
C LEU A 51 2.09 -9.30 6.17
N LEU A 52 3.16 -9.35 6.98
CA LEU A 52 3.49 -8.30 7.93
C LEU A 52 3.83 -6.97 7.24
N PHE A 53 4.46 -6.98 6.07
CA PHE A 53 4.95 -5.72 5.52
C PHE A 53 4.55 -5.40 4.07
N ARG A 54 4.16 -6.37 3.22
CA ARG A 54 3.91 -6.09 1.79
C ARG A 54 2.81 -5.04 1.54
N MET A 55 1.66 -5.16 2.21
CA MET A 55 0.59 -4.19 2.07
C MET A 55 0.85 -2.91 2.85
N PRO A 56 1.33 -2.95 4.12
CA PRO A 56 1.84 -1.77 4.81
C PRO A 56 2.82 -0.96 3.99
N LEU A 57 3.80 -1.60 3.37
CA LEU A 57 4.80 -0.95 2.52
C LEU A 57 4.16 -0.28 1.29
N PHE A 58 3.18 -0.92 0.66
CA PHE A 58 2.49 -0.35 -0.50
C PHE A 58 1.72 0.92 -0.12
N PHE A 59 1.00 0.90 1.00
CA PHE A 59 0.29 2.08 1.50
C PHE A 59 1.24 3.16 2.00
N PHE A 60 2.34 2.80 2.65
CA PHE A 60 3.41 3.72 3.03
C PHE A 60 3.98 4.48 1.82
N ILE A 61 4.37 3.77 0.76
CA ILE A 61 4.88 4.39 -0.47
C ILE A 61 3.80 5.31 -1.09
N SER A 62 2.54 4.90 -1.06
CA SER A 62 1.44 5.70 -1.58
C SER A 62 1.25 6.99 -0.78
N GLY A 63 1.36 6.92 0.54
CA GLY A 63 1.36 8.08 1.44
C GLY A 63 2.56 8.98 1.21
N PHE A 64 3.76 8.42 1.12
CA PHE A 64 4.99 9.15 0.81
C PHE A 64 4.84 9.97 -0.49
N LEU A 65 4.26 9.39 -1.53
CA LEU A 65 4.01 10.08 -2.80
C LEU A 65 2.84 11.06 -2.78
N ALA A 66 1.93 10.95 -1.82
CA ALA A 66 0.76 11.83 -1.70
C ALA A 66 1.15 13.21 -1.19
N TYR A 67 2.13 13.31 -0.32
CA TYR A 67 2.63 14.60 0.18
C TYR A 67 3.33 15.41 -0.91
N LYS A 68 3.09 16.70 -0.94
CA LYS A 68 3.74 17.67 -1.84
C LYS A 68 3.90 19.01 -1.11
N ALA A 69 5.13 19.34 -0.72
CA ALA A 69 5.45 20.56 0.01
C ALA A 69 4.97 21.85 -0.72
N SER A 70 5.12 21.89 -2.05
CA SER A 70 4.76 23.05 -2.88
C SER A 70 3.27 23.14 -3.21
N ARG A 71 2.41 22.29 -2.63
CA ARG A 71 1.00 22.28 -2.98
C ARG A 71 0.22 23.27 -2.09
N LEU A 72 -0.42 24.24 -2.73
CA LEU A 72 -1.40 25.09 -2.07
C LEU A 72 -2.73 24.35 -1.96
N TRP A 73 -3.26 24.28 -0.76
CA TRP A 73 -4.53 23.62 -0.49
C TRP A 73 -5.66 24.66 -0.41
N ASP A 74 -6.46 24.69 -1.47
CA ASP A 74 -7.71 25.44 -1.58
C ASP A 74 -8.86 24.50 -2.05
N ALA A 75 -10.08 25.00 -2.06
CA ALA A 75 -11.25 24.21 -2.46
C ALA A 75 -11.15 23.72 -3.93
N ARG A 76 -10.54 24.51 -4.81
CA ARG A 76 -10.31 24.16 -6.20
C ARG A 76 -9.33 23.00 -6.34
N THR A 77 -8.18 23.10 -5.68
CA THR A 77 -7.16 22.04 -5.65
C THR A 77 -7.72 20.75 -5.06
N LEU A 78 -8.46 20.83 -3.95
CA LEU A 78 -9.13 19.67 -3.35
C LEU A 78 -10.05 18.99 -4.37
N ARG A 79 -10.93 19.75 -5.03
CA ARG A 79 -11.88 19.22 -6.03
C ARG A 79 -11.17 18.60 -7.23
N GLU A 80 -10.21 19.31 -7.82
CA GLU A 80 -9.48 18.84 -9.01
C GLU A 80 -8.71 17.54 -8.75
N LEU A 81 -8.00 17.47 -7.62
CA LEU A 81 -7.24 16.27 -7.26
C LEU A 81 -8.17 15.09 -6.93
N SER A 82 -9.25 15.34 -6.19
CA SER A 82 -10.23 14.30 -5.86
C SER A 82 -10.87 13.73 -7.11
N LEU A 83 -11.37 14.58 -8.01
CA LEU A 83 -11.98 14.15 -9.28
C LEU A 83 -10.97 13.42 -10.17
N LYS A 84 -9.73 13.91 -10.24
CA LYS A 84 -8.66 13.23 -10.99
C LYS A 84 -8.38 11.83 -10.43
N LYS A 85 -8.31 11.68 -9.11
CA LYS A 85 -8.07 10.38 -8.47
C LYS A 85 -9.24 9.44 -8.65
N MET A 86 -10.48 9.92 -8.50
CA MET A 86 -11.67 9.12 -8.78
C MET A 86 -11.65 8.62 -10.23
N ARG A 87 -11.40 9.47 -11.20
CA ARG A 87 -11.37 9.08 -12.62
C ARG A 87 -10.28 8.04 -12.92
N VAL A 88 -9.05 8.29 -12.45
CA VAL A 88 -7.87 7.45 -12.80
C VAL A 88 -7.86 6.13 -12.02
N GLN A 89 -8.52 6.06 -10.87
CA GLN A 89 -8.42 4.92 -9.97
C GLN A 89 -9.74 4.15 -9.85
N LEU A 90 -10.86 4.84 -9.60
CA LEU A 90 -12.14 4.18 -9.36
C LEU A 90 -12.74 3.60 -10.64
N ILE A 91 -12.77 4.36 -11.75
CA ILE A 91 -13.36 3.89 -13.02
C ILE A 91 -12.68 2.61 -13.51
N PRO A 92 -11.33 2.55 -13.66
CA PRO A 92 -10.67 1.31 -14.03
C PRO A 92 -10.97 0.16 -13.07
N THR A 93 -10.99 0.42 -11.77
CA THR A 93 -11.27 -0.61 -10.76
C THR A 93 -12.66 -1.21 -10.95
N ILE A 94 -13.69 -0.38 -11.12
CA ILE A 94 -15.06 -0.85 -11.34
C ILE A 94 -15.15 -1.68 -12.63
N VAL A 95 -14.56 -1.19 -13.72
CA VAL A 95 -14.59 -1.89 -15.01
C VAL A 95 -13.94 -3.27 -14.89
N PHE A 96 -12.71 -3.35 -14.34
CA PHE A 96 -12.02 -4.63 -14.22
C PHE A 96 -12.66 -5.56 -13.17
N PHE A 97 -13.25 -5.02 -12.11
CA PHE A 97 -14.02 -5.78 -11.14
C PHE A 97 -15.23 -6.46 -11.79
N LEU A 98 -16.03 -5.72 -12.56
CA LEU A 98 -17.17 -6.27 -13.26
C LEU A 98 -16.78 -7.28 -14.35
N LEU A 99 -15.71 -6.98 -15.11
CA LEU A 99 -15.14 -7.90 -16.10
C LEU A 99 -14.66 -9.21 -15.42
N TYR A 100 -14.00 -9.11 -14.28
CA TYR A 100 -13.55 -10.29 -13.55
C TYR A 100 -14.71 -11.18 -13.13
N LEU A 101 -15.77 -10.61 -12.55
CA LEU A 101 -16.96 -11.38 -12.16
C LEU A 101 -17.68 -11.99 -13.35
N ALA A 102 -17.69 -11.33 -14.50
CA ALA A 102 -18.32 -11.84 -15.72
C ALA A 102 -17.52 -12.95 -16.40
N MET A 103 -16.17 -12.85 -16.39
CA MET A 103 -15.30 -13.79 -17.13
C MET A 103 -14.86 -15.00 -16.28
N ILE A 104 -14.82 -14.86 -14.97
CA ILE A 104 -14.38 -15.91 -14.04
C ILE A 104 -15.48 -16.13 -12.98
N PRO A 105 -16.66 -16.58 -13.38
CA PRO A 105 -17.76 -16.74 -12.45
C PRO A 105 -17.55 -17.95 -11.53
N SER A 106 -17.85 -17.75 -10.24
CA SER A 106 -17.99 -18.82 -9.24
C SER A 106 -19.45 -19.25 -9.06
N ALA A 107 -20.38 -18.38 -9.44
CA ALA A 107 -21.83 -18.52 -9.35
C ALA A 107 -22.48 -17.64 -10.46
N PRO A 108 -23.82 -17.61 -10.62
CA PRO A 108 -24.49 -16.62 -11.46
C PRO A 108 -24.02 -15.20 -11.18
N PHE A 109 -23.94 -14.36 -12.21
CA PHE A 109 -23.30 -13.03 -12.13
C PHE A 109 -23.85 -12.17 -10.98
N LEU A 110 -25.17 -12.13 -10.79
CA LEU A 110 -25.80 -11.32 -9.74
C LEU A 110 -25.43 -11.81 -8.34
N ASP A 111 -25.38 -13.13 -8.13
CA ASP A 111 -25.00 -13.73 -6.85
C ASP A 111 -23.51 -13.45 -6.54
N SER A 112 -22.65 -13.65 -7.55
CA SER A 112 -21.22 -13.31 -7.46
C SER A 112 -20.99 -11.82 -7.17
N LEU A 113 -21.79 -10.94 -7.77
CA LEU A 113 -21.74 -9.50 -7.53
C LEU A 113 -22.16 -9.16 -6.10
N GLN A 114 -23.27 -9.75 -5.62
CA GLN A 114 -23.77 -9.52 -4.27
C GLN A 114 -22.76 -10.02 -3.22
N GLU A 115 -22.22 -11.22 -3.39
CA GLU A 115 -21.19 -11.79 -2.50
C GLU A 115 -19.94 -10.92 -2.48
N ALA A 116 -19.44 -10.53 -3.65
CA ALA A 116 -18.25 -9.69 -3.77
C ALA A 116 -18.46 -8.30 -3.15
N LEU A 117 -19.64 -7.69 -3.28
CA LEU A 117 -19.97 -6.41 -2.66
C LEU A 117 -20.13 -6.54 -1.14
N ALA A 118 -20.69 -7.64 -0.65
CA ALA A 118 -20.82 -7.89 0.79
C ALA A 118 -19.48 -8.16 1.48
N SER A 119 -18.49 -8.66 0.73
CA SER A 119 -17.13 -8.90 1.23
C SER A 119 -16.30 -7.62 1.29
N GLY A 120 -15.58 -7.37 2.39
CA GLY A 120 -14.59 -6.28 2.51
C GLY A 120 -13.48 -6.36 1.47
N MET A 121 -13.17 -7.56 0.98
CA MET A 121 -12.09 -7.81 0.01
C MET A 121 -12.49 -7.59 -1.45
N LYS A 122 -13.79 -7.39 -1.78
CA LYS A 122 -14.28 -7.07 -3.13
C LYS A 122 -13.69 -7.97 -4.22
N ALA A 123 -13.74 -9.28 -4.03
CA ALA A 123 -13.09 -10.27 -4.92
C ALA A 123 -11.60 -9.99 -5.21
N GLY A 124 -10.94 -9.18 -4.37
CA GLY A 124 -9.54 -8.75 -4.53
C GLY A 124 -9.35 -7.30 -4.97
N TYR A 125 -10.38 -6.62 -5.45
CA TYR A 125 -10.30 -5.23 -5.94
C TYR A 125 -10.44 -4.15 -4.86
N TRP A 126 -10.40 -4.53 -3.58
CA TRP A 126 -10.52 -3.63 -2.43
C TRP A 126 -9.42 -2.57 -2.32
N PHE A 127 -8.18 -2.90 -2.71
CA PHE A 127 -7.00 -2.07 -2.47
C PHE A 127 -7.11 -0.67 -3.09
N THR A 128 -7.54 -0.56 -4.34
CA THR A 128 -7.67 0.73 -5.03
C THR A 128 -8.79 1.57 -4.44
N LEU A 129 -9.88 0.95 -3.99
CA LEU A 129 -10.99 1.63 -3.30
C LEU A 129 -10.50 2.20 -1.95
N VAL A 130 -9.82 1.39 -1.16
CA VAL A 130 -9.28 1.80 0.15
C VAL A 130 -8.20 2.88 -0.02
N LEU A 131 -7.31 2.73 -1.01
CA LEU A 131 -6.32 3.77 -1.31
C LEU A 131 -6.99 5.09 -1.74
N LEU A 132 -8.09 5.04 -2.48
CA LEU A 132 -8.87 6.22 -2.81
C LEU A 132 -9.43 6.89 -1.55
N TYR A 133 -10.02 6.14 -0.62
CA TYR A 133 -10.50 6.66 0.65
C TYR A 133 -9.38 7.36 1.44
N MET A 134 -8.22 6.71 1.57
CA MET A 134 -7.07 7.29 2.25
C MET A 134 -6.60 8.60 1.62
N LEU A 135 -6.54 8.64 0.29
CA LEU A 135 -6.15 9.85 -0.44
C LEU A 135 -7.17 10.98 -0.25
N LEU A 136 -8.47 10.69 -0.34
CA LEU A 136 -9.52 11.69 -0.15
C LEU A 136 -9.53 12.21 1.29
N THR A 137 -9.41 11.33 2.28
CA THR A 137 -9.30 11.71 3.70
C THR A 137 -8.07 12.59 3.94
N TYR A 138 -6.92 12.22 3.39
CA TYR A 138 -5.70 13.01 3.51
C TYR A 138 -5.80 14.37 2.78
N TYR A 139 -6.43 14.44 1.62
CA TYR A 139 -6.63 15.70 0.90
C TYR A 139 -7.57 16.64 1.67
N LEU A 140 -8.66 16.08 2.23
CA LEU A 140 -9.57 16.84 3.09
C LEU A 140 -8.86 17.36 4.34
N PHE A 141 -8.09 16.48 5.01
CA PHE A 141 -7.27 16.88 6.16
C PHE A 141 -6.31 18.00 5.81
N SER A 142 -5.55 17.89 4.72
CA SER A 142 -4.60 18.91 4.29
C SER A 142 -5.28 20.25 3.93
N TYR A 143 -6.49 20.19 3.38
CA TYR A 143 -7.30 21.39 3.12
C TYR A 143 -7.76 22.07 4.42
N VAL A 144 -8.28 21.28 5.37
CA VAL A 144 -8.73 21.79 6.68
C VAL A 144 -7.55 22.36 7.46
N GLU A 145 -6.43 21.64 7.51
CA GLU A 145 -5.18 22.08 8.12
C GLU A 145 -4.75 23.45 7.55
N SER A 146 -4.66 23.56 6.23
CA SER A 146 -4.27 24.81 5.56
C SER A 146 -5.23 25.97 5.85
N LYS A 147 -6.53 25.69 5.93
CA LYS A 147 -7.53 26.72 6.23
C LYS A 147 -7.47 27.20 7.69
N PHE A 148 -7.27 26.27 8.62
CA PHE A 148 -7.16 26.58 10.04
C PHE A 148 -5.96 27.47 10.33
N PHE A 149 -4.78 27.14 9.81
CA PHE A 149 -3.58 27.94 10.03
C PHE A 149 -3.61 29.30 9.33
N ARG A 150 -4.16 29.40 8.12
CA ARG A 150 -4.39 30.72 7.48
C ARG A 150 -5.35 31.61 8.29
N GLY A 151 -6.31 31.01 8.97
CA GLY A 151 -7.22 31.77 9.88
C GLY A 151 -6.48 32.31 11.10
N LEU A 152 -5.54 31.60 11.66
CA LEU A 152 -4.71 32.02 12.78
C LEU A 152 -3.72 33.14 12.40
N GLU A 153 -3.08 33.03 11.21
CA GLU A 153 -2.16 34.05 10.69
C GLU A 153 -2.86 35.39 10.46
N ASN A 154 -4.14 35.38 10.09
CA ASN A 154 -4.94 36.61 9.93
C ASN A 154 -5.33 37.28 11.26
N HIS A 155 -5.19 36.58 12.39
CA HIS A 155 -5.51 37.09 13.72
C HIS A 155 -4.29 37.40 14.60
N GLY A 156 -3.09 37.01 14.18
CA GLY A 156 -1.81 37.20 14.87
C GLY A 156 -0.87 38.11 14.08
N ASP A 157 -0.13 38.96 14.80
CA ASP A 157 0.77 39.97 14.28
C ASP A 157 1.80 39.43 13.27
N ARG A 158 2.06 40.26 12.25
CA ARG A 158 2.87 39.93 11.08
C ARG A 158 4.37 39.82 11.40
N SER A 159 4.87 38.64 11.68
CA SER A 159 6.29 38.35 11.45
C SER A 159 6.43 37.35 10.28
N ARG A 160 6.60 37.89 9.09
CA ARG A 160 6.87 37.13 7.86
C ARG A 160 8.34 36.69 7.85
N ASP A 161 8.60 35.39 8.00
CA ASP A 161 9.80 34.79 7.45
C ASP A 161 9.59 34.53 5.96
N SER A 162 10.53 35.06 5.15
CA SER A 162 10.47 35.22 3.70
C SER A 162 10.68 33.94 2.88
N HIS A 163 10.43 32.77 3.42
CA HIS A 163 10.42 31.51 2.69
C HIS A 163 9.02 30.90 2.72
N GLY A 164 8.28 31.07 1.62
CA GLY A 164 6.89 30.70 1.41
C GLY A 164 6.52 29.22 1.50
N THR A 165 7.07 28.50 2.44
CA THR A 165 6.63 27.17 2.87
C THR A 165 5.88 27.34 4.18
N SER A 166 4.54 27.24 4.12
CA SER A 166 3.71 27.13 5.32
C SER A 166 4.05 25.83 6.05
N ASP A 167 5.11 25.85 6.86
CA ASP A 167 5.42 24.73 7.78
C ASP A 167 4.45 24.86 8.98
N HIS A 168 3.24 24.37 8.75
CA HIS A 168 2.19 24.25 9.76
C HIS A 168 2.59 23.17 10.75
N GLY A 169 3.52 23.38 11.63
CA GLY A 169 3.98 22.50 12.70
C GLY A 169 3.62 21.00 12.62
N PRO A 170 4.32 20.13 13.33
CA PRO A 170 4.11 18.68 13.23
C PRO A 170 2.80 18.18 13.88
N VAL A 171 2.22 18.98 14.77
CA VAL A 171 1.14 18.53 15.68
C VAL A 171 -0.09 17.96 14.96
N PRO A 172 -0.68 18.60 13.93
CA PRO A 172 -1.92 18.07 13.34
C PRO A 172 -1.76 16.70 12.67
N VAL A 173 -0.69 16.52 11.90
CA VAL A 173 -0.46 15.23 11.21
C VAL A 173 -0.06 14.12 12.19
N ILE A 174 0.68 14.44 13.24
CA ILE A 174 1.01 13.51 14.32
C ILE A 174 -0.27 13.11 15.06
N LEU A 175 -1.16 14.07 15.36
CA LEU A 175 -2.44 13.77 16.00
C LEU A 175 -3.31 12.84 15.13
N LEU A 176 -3.41 13.13 13.84
CA LEU A 176 -4.12 12.26 12.90
C LEU A 176 -3.52 10.85 12.86
N PHE A 177 -2.19 10.74 12.88
CA PHE A 177 -1.48 9.46 12.93
C PHE A 177 -1.79 8.69 14.23
N ILE A 178 -1.73 9.36 15.39
CA ILE A 178 -2.04 8.74 16.69
C ILE A 178 -3.51 8.26 16.72
N VAL A 179 -4.46 9.06 16.26
CA VAL A 179 -5.87 8.68 16.17
C VAL A 179 -6.04 7.47 15.24
N SER A 180 -5.38 7.47 14.08
CA SER A 180 -5.42 6.36 13.14
C SER A 180 -4.81 5.08 13.73
N LEU A 181 -3.71 5.20 14.47
CA LEU A 181 -3.08 4.09 15.17
C LEU A 181 -3.99 3.57 16.30
N GLY A 182 -4.67 4.46 17.03
CA GLY A 182 -5.66 4.09 18.02
C GLY A 182 -6.81 3.26 17.44
N PHE A 183 -7.34 3.63 16.29
CA PHE A 183 -8.35 2.82 15.58
C PHE A 183 -7.79 1.47 15.12
N PHE A 184 -6.56 1.42 14.65
CA PHE A 184 -5.90 0.17 14.29
C PHE A 184 -5.80 -0.77 15.49
N GLU A 185 -5.30 -0.28 16.63
CA GLU A 185 -5.13 -1.08 17.85
C GLU A 185 -6.46 -1.52 18.48
N THR A 186 -7.49 -0.68 18.45
CA THR A 186 -8.76 -0.95 19.12
C THR A 186 -9.81 -1.64 18.26
N CYS A 187 -9.83 -1.34 16.96
CA CYS A 187 -10.86 -1.85 16.05
C CYS A 187 -10.38 -3.00 15.16
N TYR A 188 -9.11 -2.97 14.70
CA TYR A 188 -8.61 -4.00 13.80
C TYR A 188 -7.93 -5.15 14.56
N LEU A 189 -6.95 -4.87 15.40
CA LEU A 189 -6.18 -5.92 16.08
C LEU A 189 -7.00 -6.86 16.96
N PRO A 190 -7.99 -6.42 17.73
CA PRO A 190 -8.83 -7.34 18.49
C PRO A 190 -9.56 -8.36 17.62
N ARG A 191 -9.90 -7.98 16.37
CA ARG A 191 -10.50 -8.91 15.39
C ARG A 191 -9.48 -9.86 14.80
N TYR A 192 -8.28 -9.37 14.48
CA TYR A 192 -7.18 -10.21 13.99
C TYR A 192 -6.79 -11.28 15.00
N PHE A 193 -6.74 -10.93 16.29
CA PHE A 193 -6.48 -11.85 17.40
C PHE A 193 -7.76 -12.40 18.07
N SER A 194 -8.90 -12.31 17.42
CA SER A 194 -10.20 -12.71 18.00
C SER A 194 -10.20 -14.15 18.53
N TRP A 195 -9.50 -15.05 17.85
CA TRP A 195 -9.30 -16.44 18.26
C TRP A 195 -8.51 -16.56 19.59
N ALA A 196 -7.54 -15.69 19.83
CA ALA A 196 -6.73 -15.66 21.06
C ALA A 196 -7.45 -14.96 22.23
N LEU A 197 -8.29 -13.97 21.90
CA LEU A 197 -9.01 -13.15 22.88
C LEU A 197 -10.44 -13.61 23.13
N GLY A 198 -10.90 -14.67 22.43
CA GLY A 198 -12.28 -15.15 22.53
C GLY A 198 -13.33 -14.20 21.94
N TYR A 199 -12.90 -13.21 21.17
CA TYR A 199 -13.79 -12.23 20.52
C TYR A 199 -14.48 -12.87 19.31
N LYS A 200 -15.81 -12.97 19.32
CA LYS A 200 -16.63 -13.58 18.25
C LYS A 200 -17.33 -12.55 17.35
N GLY A 201 -16.87 -11.29 17.35
CA GLY A 201 -17.53 -10.23 16.58
C GLY A 201 -17.21 -10.28 15.08
N GLU A 202 -18.18 -10.62 14.26
CA GLU A 202 -18.12 -10.39 12.81
C GLU A 202 -18.09 -8.87 12.52
N PRO A 203 -17.38 -8.41 11.46
CA PRO A 203 -17.51 -7.04 11.02
C PRO A 203 -18.97 -6.75 10.68
N ASN A 204 -19.46 -5.59 11.11
CA ASN A 204 -20.79 -5.15 10.75
C ASN A 204 -20.90 -5.09 9.20
N ALA A 205 -22.07 -5.40 8.66
CA ALA A 205 -22.32 -5.44 7.22
C ALA A 205 -21.89 -4.14 6.52
N PHE A 206 -22.16 -2.97 7.13
CA PHE A 206 -21.73 -1.68 6.59
C PHE A 206 -20.20 -1.57 6.45
N MET A 207 -19.43 -2.03 7.43
CA MET A 207 -17.96 -2.01 7.37
C MET A 207 -17.40 -2.94 6.29
N ASN A 208 -18.07 -4.08 6.04
CA ASN A 208 -17.72 -4.98 4.95
C ASN A 208 -18.10 -4.39 3.60
N TYR A 209 -19.33 -3.88 3.44
CA TYR A 209 -19.78 -3.24 2.19
C TYR A 209 -18.92 -2.02 1.82
N SER A 210 -18.44 -1.27 2.81
CA SER A 210 -17.60 -0.08 2.58
C SER A 210 -16.10 -0.38 2.51
N SER A 211 -15.65 -1.58 2.86
CA SER A 211 -14.22 -1.93 3.07
C SER A 211 -13.49 -1.04 4.10
N LEU A 212 -14.23 -0.44 5.06
CA LEU A 212 -13.65 0.45 6.07
C LEU A 212 -12.71 -0.26 7.03
N VAL A 213 -12.92 -1.56 7.28
CA VAL A 213 -11.99 -2.37 8.10
C VAL A 213 -10.59 -2.32 7.49
N GLU A 214 -10.48 -2.48 6.17
CA GLU A 214 -9.20 -2.44 5.47
C GLU A 214 -8.60 -1.02 5.44
N MET A 215 -9.44 0.02 5.42
CA MET A 215 -8.96 1.39 5.59
C MET A 215 -8.37 1.61 6.98
N ILE A 216 -9.06 1.21 8.04
CA ILE A 216 -8.57 1.31 9.44
C ILE A 216 -7.25 0.54 9.59
N ARG A 217 -7.17 -0.64 8.99
CA ARG A 217 -5.99 -1.49 9.02
C ARG A 217 -4.74 -0.83 8.43
N TYR A 218 -4.87 -0.12 7.32
CA TYR A 218 -3.70 0.34 6.56
C TYR A 218 -3.47 1.85 6.59
N PHE A 219 -4.40 2.63 7.11
CA PHE A 219 -4.28 4.08 7.14
C PHE A 219 -3.09 4.59 7.98
N PRO A 220 -2.71 3.98 9.13
CA PRO A 220 -1.52 4.39 9.85
C PRO A 220 -0.24 4.32 9.01
N PHE A 221 -0.10 3.29 8.17
CA PHE A 221 1.08 3.13 7.31
C PHE A 221 1.10 4.17 6.18
N PHE A 222 -0.05 4.51 5.63
CA PHE A 222 -0.18 5.60 4.67
C PHE A 222 0.23 6.93 5.29
N LEU A 223 -0.27 7.25 6.49
CA LEU A 223 0.09 8.48 7.21
C LEU A 223 1.57 8.50 7.60
N PHE A 224 2.13 7.37 8.02
CA PHE A 224 3.56 7.26 8.29
C PHE A 224 4.38 7.63 7.05
N GLY A 225 3.98 7.17 5.87
CA GLY A 225 4.60 7.56 4.60
C GLY A 225 4.50 9.07 4.34
N THR A 226 3.35 9.70 4.58
CA THR A 226 3.20 11.16 4.43
C THR A 226 4.08 11.92 5.41
N MET A 227 4.21 11.45 6.66
CA MET A 227 5.06 12.05 7.69
C MET A 227 6.54 11.95 7.33
N VAL A 228 7.01 10.78 6.90
CA VAL A 228 8.41 10.59 6.48
C VAL A 228 8.77 11.54 5.34
N HIS A 229 7.88 11.75 4.37
CA HIS A 229 8.14 12.69 3.28
C HIS A 229 8.00 14.16 3.73
N ARG A 230 7.06 14.48 4.61
CA ARG A 230 6.87 15.84 5.13
C ARG A 230 8.09 16.30 5.92
N TYR A 231 8.69 15.40 6.70
CA TYR A 231 9.88 15.68 7.51
C TYR A 231 11.14 15.01 6.93
N TRP A 232 11.24 15.03 5.59
CA TRP A 232 12.28 14.29 4.86
C TRP A 232 13.70 14.59 5.36
N ASP A 233 14.05 15.83 5.59
CA ASP A 233 15.40 16.22 6.03
C ASP A 233 15.75 15.64 7.41
N ARG A 234 14.78 15.54 8.31
CA ARG A 234 14.97 14.91 9.62
C ARG A 234 15.03 13.39 9.50
N ALA A 235 14.12 12.81 8.73
CA ALA A 235 14.08 11.38 8.47
C ALA A 235 15.36 10.91 7.77
N GLN A 236 15.87 11.69 6.81
CA GLN A 236 17.10 11.42 6.10
C GLN A 236 18.29 11.40 7.03
N ARG A 237 18.49 12.44 7.87
CA ARG A 237 19.56 12.48 8.86
C ARG A 237 19.54 11.29 9.83
N LEU A 238 18.34 10.85 10.23
CA LEU A 238 18.19 9.68 11.08
C LEU A 238 18.59 8.39 10.35
N MET A 239 18.11 8.21 9.11
CA MET A 239 18.43 7.02 8.30
C MET A 239 19.90 6.96 7.87
N ASP A 240 20.58 8.11 7.74
CA ASP A 240 22.00 8.20 7.39
C ASP A 240 22.93 7.98 8.60
N SER A 241 22.38 7.92 9.81
CA SER A 241 23.19 7.58 11.00
C SER A 241 23.57 6.10 11.00
N SER A 242 24.82 5.80 11.30
CA SER A 242 25.41 4.45 11.21
C SER A 242 24.74 3.41 12.12
N TRP A 243 24.15 3.85 13.22
CA TRP A 243 23.50 2.97 14.21
C TRP A 243 22.04 2.66 13.88
N PHE A 244 21.34 3.54 13.14
CA PHE A 244 19.88 3.46 13.00
C PHE A 244 19.44 2.24 12.20
N PHE A 245 20.03 2.00 11.02
CA PHE A 245 19.68 0.85 10.19
C PHE A 245 19.93 -0.50 10.88
N PRO A 246 21.11 -0.76 11.51
CA PRO A 246 21.33 -1.98 12.28
C PRO A 246 20.35 -2.16 13.43
N VAL A 247 20.07 -1.12 14.22
CA VAL A 247 19.14 -1.20 15.35
C VAL A 247 17.72 -1.52 14.88
N VAL A 248 17.21 -0.80 13.86
CA VAL A 248 15.89 -1.06 13.31
C VAL A 248 15.80 -2.48 12.75
N THR A 249 16.86 -2.99 12.12
CA THR A 249 16.91 -4.35 11.58
C THR A 249 16.86 -5.39 12.70
N VAL A 250 17.66 -5.23 13.75
CA VAL A 250 17.64 -6.15 14.90
C VAL A 250 16.26 -6.17 15.56
N LEU A 251 15.69 -5.00 15.82
CA LEU A 251 14.33 -4.91 16.39
C LEU A 251 13.28 -5.53 15.46
N ALA A 252 13.39 -5.33 14.14
CA ALA A 252 12.50 -5.96 13.16
C ALA A 252 12.57 -7.49 13.23
N VAL A 253 13.79 -8.04 13.33
CA VAL A 253 13.98 -9.49 13.46
C VAL A 253 13.38 -10.00 14.77
N VAL A 254 13.68 -9.35 15.90
CA VAL A 254 13.14 -9.77 17.21
C VAL A 254 11.62 -9.75 17.22
N CYS A 255 11.00 -8.63 16.80
CA CYS A 255 9.52 -8.54 16.76
C CYS A 255 8.90 -9.53 15.77
N THR A 256 9.57 -9.82 14.65
CA THR A 256 9.07 -10.79 13.65
C THR A 256 9.16 -12.22 14.19
N LEU A 257 10.24 -12.58 14.84
CA LEU A 257 10.38 -13.88 15.49
C LEU A 257 9.33 -14.06 16.59
N GLU A 258 9.10 -13.04 17.39
CA GLU A 258 8.03 -13.01 18.39
C GLU A 258 6.66 -13.31 17.76
N VAL A 259 6.32 -12.63 16.68
CA VAL A 259 5.02 -12.78 16.01
C VAL A 259 4.88 -14.13 15.32
N ILE A 260 5.92 -14.65 14.68
CA ILE A 260 5.82 -15.88 13.85
C ILE A 260 6.08 -17.15 14.66
N VAL A 261 7.05 -17.12 15.56
CA VAL A 261 7.53 -18.32 16.27
C VAL A 261 6.85 -18.47 17.63
N TRP A 262 6.72 -17.39 18.40
CA TRP A 262 6.25 -17.43 19.78
C TRP A 262 4.78 -17.05 19.93
N HIS A 263 3.99 -17.52 19.05
CA HIS A 263 2.53 -17.40 18.93
C HIS A 263 1.71 -17.59 20.24
N ASN A 264 2.34 -17.98 21.33
CA ASN A 264 1.68 -18.32 22.60
C ASN A 264 1.55 -17.16 23.59
N LEU A 265 2.03 -15.96 23.26
CA LEU A 265 1.79 -14.81 24.12
C LEU A 265 0.30 -14.43 24.07
N ARG A 266 -0.42 -14.96 25.03
CA ARG A 266 -1.78 -14.54 25.35
C ARG A 266 -1.75 -13.04 25.68
N LEU A 267 -2.68 -12.26 25.09
CA LEU A 267 -3.05 -10.93 25.57
C LEU A 267 -2.60 -9.72 24.72
N ALA A 268 -3.06 -8.58 25.18
CA ALA A 268 -2.79 -7.23 24.65
C ALA A 268 -1.31 -6.94 24.32
N TRP A 269 -0.38 -7.68 24.92
CA TRP A 269 1.05 -7.63 24.62
C TRP A 269 1.41 -8.21 23.26
N ALA A 270 0.61 -9.11 22.67
CA ALA A 270 0.86 -9.66 21.34
C ALA A 270 0.58 -8.64 20.22
N SER A 271 -0.25 -7.64 20.47
CA SER A 271 -0.57 -6.60 19.50
C SER A 271 0.61 -5.66 19.26
N LEU A 272 1.34 -5.28 20.31
CA LEU A 272 2.46 -4.36 20.21
C LEU A 272 3.63 -4.92 19.37
N PRO A 273 4.15 -6.14 19.60
CA PRO A 273 5.16 -6.74 18.74
C PRO A 273 4.69 -6.87 17.29
N HIS A 274 3.42 -7.20 17.06
CA HIS A 274 2.85 -7.29 15.70
C HIS A 274 2.87 -5.93 15.00
N THR A 275 2.38 -4.89 15.66
CA THR A 275 2.39 -3.52 15.13
C THR A 275 3.80 -3.03 14.86
N LEU A 276 4.71 -3.24 15.83
CA LEU A 276 6.12 -2.88 15.69
C LEU A 276 6.78 -3.64 14.54
N ALA A 277 6.56 -4.95 14.41
CA ALA A 277 7.09 -5.74 13.31
C ALA A 277 6.66 -5.17 11.95
N MET A 278 5.41 -4.77 11.79
CA MET A 278 4.91 -4.17 10.54
C MET A 278 5.62 -2.85 10.21
N PHE A 279 5.77 -1.92 11.17
CA PHE A 279 6.46 -0.65 10.95
C PHE A 279 7.97 -0.82 10.76
N LEU A 280 8.60 -1.69 11.54
CA LEU A 280 10.04 -1.93 11.47
C LEU A 280 10.43 -2.62 10.16
N LEU A 281 9.71 -3.68 9.74
CA LEU A 281 9.98 -4.38 8.48
C LEU A 281 9.82 -3.47 7.27
N LEU A 282 8.72 -2.69 7.21
CA LEU A 282 8.57 -1.74 6.10
C LEU A 282 9.68 -0.69 6.09
N SER A 283 10.14 -0.24 7.27
CA SER A 283 11.23 0.73 7.40
C SER A 283 12.56 0.14 6.95
N VAL A 284 12.86 -1.10 7.33
CA VAL A 284 14.07 -1.82 6.87
C VAL A 284 14.08 -1.92 5.35
N VAL A 285 12.97 -2.35 4.74
CA VAL A 285 12.90 -2.49 3.28
C VAL A 285 13.02 -1.13 2.59
N PHE A 286 12.36 -0.09 3.10
CA PHE A 286 12.45 1.26 2.57
C PHE A 286 13.88 1.81 2.64
N MET A 287 14.54 1.68 3.80
CA MET A 287 15.93 2.11 3.99
C MET A 287 16.90 1.33 3.11
N PHE A 288 16.70 0.02 2.93
CA PHE A 288 17.50 -0.81 2.03
C PHE A 288 17.46 -0.27 0.60
N PHE A 289 16.27 -0.02 0.04
CA PHE A 289 16.13 0.52 -1.32
C PHE A 289 16.72 1.94 -1.44
N ARG A 290 16.59 2.75 -0.39
CA ARG A 290 17.19 4.08 -0.35
C ARG A 290 18.72 4.03 -0.27
N TYR A 291 19.27 3.16 0.56
CA TYR A 291 20.72 3.02 0.75
C TYR A 291 21.38 2.53 -0.54
N TYR A 292 20.77 1.56 -1.23
CA TYR A 292 21.26 1.03 -2.50
C TYR A 292 20.62 1.71 -3.72
N HIS A 293 20.27 3.01 -3.62
CA HIS A 293 19.57 3.71 -4.70
C HIS A 293 20.31 3.65 -6.04
N ASP A 294 21.63 3.79 -6.08
CA ASP A 294 22.42 3.69 -7.31
C ASP A 294 22.26 2.33 -8.00
N PHE A 295 22.29 1.24 -7.22
CA PHE A 295 22.03 -0.10 -7.75
C PHE A 295 20.65 -0.18 -8.40
N PHE A 296 19.63 0.32 -7.72
CA PHE A 296 18.27 0.26 -8.23
C PHE A 296 17.99 1.26 -9.36
N GLU A 297 18.80 2.29 -9.52
CA GLU A 297 18.64 3.28 -10.58
C GLU A 297 19.46 2.97 -11.85
N GLN A 298 20.57 2.24 -11.72
CA GLN A 298 21.52 2.07 -12.82
C GLN A 298 21.56 0.64 -13.38
N THR A 299 21.27 -0.39 -12.58
CA THR A 299 21.35 -1.77 -13.04
C THR A 299 20.13 -2.20 -13.86
N ARG A 300 20.33 -3.20 -14.76
CA ARG A 300 19.23 -3.80 -15.54
C ARG A 300 18.13 -4.36 -14.65
N PHE A 301 18.51 -4.95 -13.50
CA PHE A 301 17.56 -5.44 -12.51
C PHE A 301 16.73 -4.31 -11.91
N GLY A 302 17.39 -3.25 -11.44
CA GLY A 302 16.72 -2.08 -10.88
C GLY A 302 15.81 -1.39 -11.90
N LEU A 303 16.25 -1.24 -13.16
CA LEU A 303 15.45 -0.68 -14.26
C LEU A 303 14.20 -1.55 -14.56
N SER A 304 14.32 -2.89 -14.46
CA SER A 304 13.18 -3.79 -14.60
C SER A 304 12.17 -3.60 -13.49
N LEU A 305 12.63 -3.48 -12.25
CA LEU A 305 11.76 -3.16 -11.11
C LEU A 305 11.08 -1.79 -11.26
N GLN A 306 11.81 -0.76 -11.70
CA GLN A 306 11.24 0.56 -11.99
C GLN A 306 10.16 0.49 -13.07
N PHE A 307 10.37 -0.31 -14.11
CA PHE A 307 9.41 -0.51 -15.19
C PHE A 307 8.10 -1.12 -14.65
N ILE A 308 8.19 -2.16 -13.81
CA ILE A 308 7.06 -2.77 -13.12
C ILE A 308 6.40 -1.74 -12.18
N GLY A 309 7.19 -1.00 -11.41
CA GLY A 309 6.72 0.00 -10.46
C GLY A 309 5.90 1.13 -11.07
N ARG A 310 6.21 1.49 -12.32
CA ARG A 310 5.45 2.49 -13.09
C ARG A 310 4.10 1.96 -13.60
N ARG A 311 3.90 0.63 -13.58
CA ARG A 311 2.70 -0.08 -14.08
C ARG A 311 1.93 -0.82 -13.01
N THR A 312 2.16 -0.50 -11.74
CA THR A 312 1.53 -1.20 -10.61
C THR A 312 0.01 -1.25 -10.69
N LEU A 313 -0.66 -0.18 -11.15
CA LEU A 313 -2.11 -0.17 -11.31
C LEU A 313 -2.57 -1.17 -12.38
N ASP A 314 -1.90 -1.19 -13.53
CA ASP A 314 -2.23 -2.08 -14.63
C ASP A 314 -2.08 -3.55 -14.21
N ILE A 315 -0.95 -3.87 -13.56
CA ILE A 315 -0.67 -5.21 -13.05
C ILE A 315 -1.71 -5.59 -11.99
N TYR A 316 -2.02 -4.67 -11.05
CA TYR A 316 -3.02 -4.92 -10.03
C TYR A 316 -4.41 -5.23 -10.60
N LEU A 317 -4.83 -4.54 -11.66
CA LEU A 317 -6.14 -4.75 -12.28
C LEU A 317 -6.20 -6.05 -13.08
N LEU A 318 -5.08 -6.46 -13.70
CA LEU A 318 -5.03 -7.57 -14.65
C LEU A 318 -4.62 -8.92 -14.03
N HIS A 319 -3.85 -8.94 -12.94
CA HIS A 319 -3.22 -10.19 -12.48
C HIS A 319 -4.22 -11.30 -12.13
N TYR A 320 -5.41 -10.98 -11.68
CA TYR A 320 -6.43 -11.98 -11.36
C TYR A 320 -6.89 -12.80 -12.58
N PHE A 321 -6.81 -12.23 -13.79
CA PHE A 321 -7.15 -12.93 -15.04
C PHE A 321 -6.09 -13.94 -15.48
N PHE A 322 -4.85 -13.77 -14.99
CA PHE A 322 -3.71 -14.60 -15.40
C PHE A 322 -3.23 -15.56 -14.31
N LEU A 323 -3.93 -15.63 -13.18
CA LEU A 323 -3.58 -16.59 -12.13
C LEU A 323 -3.92 -18.02 -12.58
N PRO A 324 -2.93 -18.91 -12.75
CA PRO A 324 -3.19 -20.31 -13.13
C PRO A 324 -3.79 -21.09 -11.95
N LYS A 325 -4.59 -22.10 -12.21
CA LYS A 325 -5.10 -23.03 -11.19
C LYS A 325 -4.15 -24.20 -11.05
N LEU A 326 -3.37 -24.26 -9.97
CA LEU A 326 -2.33 -25.27 -9.72
C LEU A 326 -2.49 -25.89 -8.31
N PRO A 327 -3.64 -26.53 -7.99
CA PRO A 327 -3.90 -27.05 -6.65
C PRO A 327 -2.95 -28.17 -6.23
N MET A 328 -2.40 -28.94 -7.19
CA MET A 328 -1.42 -30.00 -6.90
C MET A 328 -0.13 -29.45 -6.28
N VAL A 329 0.30 -28.26 -6.69
CA VAL A 329 1.47 -27.58 -6.11
C VAL A 329 1.18 -27.18 -4.66
N GLY A 330 -0.01 -26.70 -4.39
CA GLY A 330 -0.43 -26.36 -3.03
C GLY A 330 -0.52 -27.56 -2.11
N GLU A 331 -0.98 -28.69 -2.61
CA GLU A 331 -0.99 -29.94 -1.86
C GLU A 331 0.42 -30.41 -1.51
N PHE A 332 1.35 -30.33 -2.45
CA PHE A 332 2.77 -30.61 -2.21
C PHE A 332 3.32 -29.74 -1.06
N PHE A 333 3.03 -28.43 -1.06
CA PHE A 333 3.47 -27.52 0.00
C PHE A 333 2.75 -27.78 1.33
N ARG A 334 1.51 -28.25 1.31
CA ARG A 334 0.77 -28.63 2.51
C ARG A 334 1.46 -29.80 3.24
N VAL A 335 1.99 -30.76 2.48
CA VAL A 335 2.72 -31.92 3.02
C VAL A 335 4.11 -31.50 3.49
N ASN A 336 4.83 -30.68 2.72
CA ASN A 336 6.19 -30.21 3.00
C ASN A 336 6.18 -28.85 3.74
N ARG A 337 5.48 -28.80 4.87
CA ARG A 337 5.39 -27.57 5.69
C ARG A 337 6.78 -27.09 6.11
N HIS A 338 6.92 -25.76 6.26
CA HIS A 338 8.14 -25.08 6.75
C HIS A 338 9.29 -24.91 5.77
N ASN A 339 9.08 -25.16 4.47
CA ASN A 339 10.10 -24.84 3.48
C ASN A 339 9.90 -23.43 2.91
N PHE A 340 10.36 -22.43 3.67
CA PHE A 340 10.27 -21.02 3.29
C PHE A 340 10.83 -20.72 1.89
N ILE A 341 11.98 -21.32 1.54
CA ILE A 341 12.66 -21.08 0.26
C ILE A 341 11.84 -21.66 -0.89
N LEU A 342 11.37 -22.89 -0.75
CA LEU A 342 10.62 -23.57 -1.80
C LEU A 342 9.27 -22.89 -2.07
N ASP A 343 8.51 -22.56 -1.02
CA ASP A 343 7.26 -21.83 -1.11
C ASP A 343 7.44 -20.49 -1.84
N THR A 344 8.46 -19.73 -1.43
CA THR A 344 8.74 -18.39 -1.97
C THR A 344 9.20 -18.48 -3.42
N THR A 345 10.15 -19.38 -3.75
CA THR A 345 10.71 -19.46 -5.11
C THR A 345 9.68 -19.93 -6.11
N ALA A 346 8.86 -20.94 -5.79
CA ALA A 346 7.81 -21.41 -6.68
C ALA A 346 6.73 -20.34 -6.91
N SER A 347 6.26 -19.71 -5.83
CA SER A 347 5.27 -18.65 -5.94
C SER A 347 5.81 -17.45 -6.71
N LEU A 348 7.08 -17.07 -6.49
CA LEU A 348 7.75 -15.96 -7.18
C LEU A 348 7.93 -16.26 -8.68
N ALA A 349 8.35 -17.48 -9.05
CA ALA A 349 8.53 -17.85 -10.44
C ALA A 349 7.22 -17.69 -11.25
N ILE A 350 6.12 -18.23 -10.73
CA ILE A 350 4.80 -18.07 -11.36
C ILE A 350 4.36 -16.60 -11.33
N ALA A 351 4.60 -15.87 -10.24
CA ALA A 351 4.26 -14.45 -10.15
C ALA A 351 4.96 -13.59 -11.20
N LEU A 352 6.23 -13.85 -11.49
CA LEU A 352 6.97 -13.15 -12.54
C LEU A 352 6.37 -13.40 -13.93
N LEU A 353 5.92 -14.62 -14.22
CA LEU A 353 5.20 -14.94 -15.45
C LEU A 353 3.86 -14.20 -15.52
N VAL A 354 3.08 -14.20 -14.44
CA VAL A 354 1.82 -13.44 -14.35
C VAL A 354 2.06 -11.95 -14.58
N VAL A 355 3.08 -11.36 -13.96
CA VAL A 355 3.45 -9.96 -14.16
C VAL A 355 3.81 -9.69 -15.62
N ALA A 356 4.57 -10.57 -16.27
CA ALA A 356 4.91 -10.44 -17.69
C ALA A 356 3.66 -10.46 -18.58
N PHE A 357 2.73 -11.38 -18.35
CA PHE A 357 1.44 -11.42 -19.06
C PHE A 357 0.60 -10.15 -18.81
N CYS A 358 0.55 -9.65 -17.58
CA CYS A 358 -0.14 -8.39 -17.26
C CYS A 358 0.44 -7.21 -18.04
N VAL A 359 1.77 -7.12 -18.11
CA VAL A 359 2.45 -6.06 -18.85
C VAL A 359 2.18 -6.17 -20.36
N LEU A 360 2.23 -7.39 -20.90
CA LEU A 360 1.92 -7.65 -22.31
C LEU A 360 0.48 -7.24 -22.63
N ALA A 361 -0.48 -7.72 -21.86
CA ALA A 361 -1.91 -7.39 -22.01
C ALA A 361 -2.14 -5.88 -21.89
N SER A 362 -1.52 -5.22 -20.88
CA SER A 362 -1.61 -3.76 -20.72
C SER A 362 -1.08 -3.02 -21.95
N ASN A 363 0.03 -3.47 -22.55
CA ASN A 363 0.56 -2.86 -23.78
C ASN A 363 -0.42 -3.02 -24.96
N ILE A 364 -0.99 -4.21 -25.15
CA ILE A 364 -1.97 -4.48 -26.21
C ILE A 364 -3.22 -3.59 -26.03
N LEU A 365 -3.78 -3.56 -24.83
CA LEU A 365 -4.98 -2.76 -24.53
C LEU A 365 -4.73 -1.25 -24.71
N ARG A 366 -3.50 -0.79 -24.54
CA ARG A 366 -3.12 0.63 -24.72
C ARG A 366 -2.87 1.04 -26.16
N VAL A 367 -2.83 0.11 -27.12
CA VAL A 367 -2.76 0.42 -28.56
C VAL A 367 -4.00 1.18 -28.99
N SER A 368 -5.16 0.82 -28.47
CA SER A 368 -6.40 1.55 -28.73
C SER A 368 -6.52 2.79 -27.83
N PRO A 369 -6.64 4.01 -28.39
CA PRO A 369 -6.88 5.23 -27.62
C PRO A 369 -8.16 5.16 -26.77
N PHE A 370 -9.20 4.51 -27.31
CA PHE A 370 -10.46 4.28 -26.60
C PHE A 370 -10.24 3.42 -25.36
N LEU A 371 -9.64 2.23 -25.50
CA LEU A 371 -9.36 1.33 -24.36
C LEU A 371 -8.41 1.97 -23.36
N LYS A 372 -7.39 2.70 -23.80
CA LYS A 372 -6.48 3.43 -22.93
C LYS A 372 -7.22 4.43 -22.06
N LYS A 373 -8.16 5.20 -22.63
CA LYS A 373 -8.95 6.20 -21.90
C LYS A 373 -9.93 5.57 -20.91
N TYR A 374 -10.67 4.56 -21.33
CA TYR A 374 -11.76 3.99 -20.52
C TYR A 374 -11.31 2.90 -19.56
N LEU A 375 -10.32 2.07 -19.91
CA LEU A 375 -9.80 1.03 -19.03
C LEU A 375 -8.72 1.53 -18.05
N PHE A 376 -7.98 2.58 -18.38
CA PHE A 376 -6.88 3.04 -17.54
C PHE A 376 -7.00 4.52 -17.11
N GLY A 377 -8.06 5.22 -17.51
CA GLY A 377 -8.35 6.59 -17.09
C GLY A 377 -7.33 7.63 -17.55
N ARG A 378 -6.59 7.38 -18.63
CA ARG A 378 -5.46 8.21 -19.10
C ARG A 378 -5.57 8.56 -20.56
#